data_bdcf9dde79b3c299da63869a30039fee
#
_entry.id   bdcf9dde79b3c299da63869a30039fee
#
_cell.length_a   1.000
_cell.length_b   1.000
_cell.length_c   1.000
_cell.angle_alpha   90.00
_cell.angle_beta   90.00
_cell.angle_gamma   90.00
#
_symmetry.space_group_name_H-M   'P 1'
#
loop_
_entity.id
_entity.type
_entity.pdbx_description
1 polymer ?
#
loop_
_entity_poly.entity_id
_entity_poly.type
_entity_poly.pdbx_seq_one_letter_code
_entity_poly.pdbx_strand_id
1 'polypeptide(L)'
;LMKIKFPITIGYGMTECAPLISFTPDNEFKAGSCGRFLKGLLEVRIDSEDPQRVAGEILVRGEHVMKGYYKNDKDTHKVLDEEGWLHTGDMATMDPDGTLYIRGRSKTMILSGNGQNIYPEEIEDKLNNMYLVLESLVLDAGNGKIKALVVPDYEQAEAEGVDKADLPQIMQNNLQELNAQLAAYERISGIAL
;
A
#
# COMPACT_ATOMS: atom_id res chain seq x y z
N LEU A 1 -18.88 1.22 -7.46
CA LEU A 1 -18.88 1.06 -8.93
C LEU A 1 -19.46 -0.29 -9.35
N MET A 2 -19.06 -1.41 -8.72
CA MET A 2 -19.63 -2.75 -9.04
C MET A 2 -21.15 -2.81 -8.91
N LYS A 3 -21.75 -2.16 -7.90
CA LYS A 3 -23.21 -2.12 -7.72
C LYS A 3 -23.96 -1.50 -8.90
N ILE A 4 -23.31 -0.64 -9.67
CA ILE A 4 -23.87 0.00 -10.87
C ILE A 4 -23.37 -0.65 -12.17
N LYS A 5 -22.72 -1.84 -12.07
CA LYS A 5 -22.16 -2.60 -13.20
C LYS A 5 -21.15 -1.80 -14.04
N PHE A 6 -20.42 -0.90 -13.43
CA PHE A 6 -19.34 -0.18 -14.11
C PHE A 6 -18.11 -1.10 -14.20
N PRO A 7 -17.56 -1.36 -15.40
CA PRO A 7 -16.39 -2.20 -15.56
C PRO A 7 -15.17 -1.56 -14.88
N ILE A 8 -14.47 -2.34 -14.07
CA ILE A 8 -13.26 -1.90 -13.37
C ILE A 8 -12.17 -2.91 -13.65
N THR A 9 -11.03 -2.43 -14.11
CA THR A 9 -9.78 -3.20 -14.19
C THR A 9 -8.75 -2.51 -13.32
N ILE A 10 -8.13 -3.26 -12.43
CA ILE A 10 -7.04 -2.79 -11.58
C ILE A 10 -5.79 -3.52 -12.02
N GLY A 11 -4.69 -2.81 -12.14
CA GLY A 11 -3.38 -3.37 -12.46
C GLY A 11 -2.32 -2.91 -11.47
N TYR A 12 -1.29 -3.72 -11.33
CA TYR A 12 -0.08 -3.39 -10.59
C TYR A 12 1.12 -3.61 -11.51
N GLY A 13 2.08 -2.73 -11.38
CA GLY A 13 3.33 -2.83 -12.10
C GLY A 13 4.26 -1.66 -11.86
N MET A 14 5.41 -1.68 -12.54
CA MET A 14 6.46 -0.68 -12.41
C MET A 14 7.22 -0.53 -13.72
N THR A 15 7.90 0.58 -13.91
CA THR A 15 8.66 0.88 -15.14
C THR A 15 9.68 -0.23 -15.46
N GLU A 16 10.29 -0.79 -14.44
CA GLU A 16 11.28 -1.86 -14.52
C GLU A 16 10.71 -3.19 -15.04
N CYS A 17 9.38 -3.31 -15.17
CA CYS A 17 8.66 -4.49 -15.65
C CYS A 17 7.82 -4.23 -16.91
N ALA A 18 8.05 -3.16 -17.65
CA ALA A 18 7.51 -2.80 -18.98
C ALA A 18 5.97 -2.81 -19.18
N PRO A 19 5.17 -2.17 -18.38
CA PRO A 19 5.20 -1.90 -16.94
C PRO A 19 4.43 -2.92 -16.09
N LEU A 20 3.62 -3.83 -16.72
CA LEU A 20 2.55 -4.57 -16.05
C LEU A 20 3.01 -5.89 -15.44
N ILE A 21 2.75 -6.09 -14.17
CA ILE A 21 3.02 -7.34 -13.44
C ILE A 21 1.72 -8.14 -13.23
N SER A 22 0.64 -7.48 -12.81
CA SER A 22 -0.66 -8.11 -12.62
C SER A 22 -1.80 -7.23 -13.06
N PHE A 23 -2.94 -7.84 -13.36
CA PHE A 23 -4.18 -7.12 -13.61
C PHE A 23 -5.40 -7.96 -13.26
N THR A 24 -6.53 -7.27 -13.04
CA THR A 24 -7.83 -7.91 -12.82
C THR A 24 -8.72 -7.65 -14.04
N PRO A 25 -9.21 -8.67 -14.74
CA PRO A 25 -10.32 -8.51 -15.66
C PRO A 25 -11.57 -8.02 -14.91
N ASP A 26 -12.42 -7.26 -15.58
CA ASP A 26 -13.62 -6.63 -14.99
C ASP A 26 -14.61 -7.62 -14.36
N ASN A 27 -14.62 -8.86 -14.83
CA ASN A 27 -15.48 -9.94 -14.34
C ASN A 27 -14.86 -10.79 -13.21
N GLU A 28 -13.60 -10.55 -12.85
CA GLU A 28 -12.86 -11.32 -11.84
C GLU A 28 -12.37 -10.45 -10.65
N PHE A 29 -13.02 -9.32 -10.45
CA PHE A 29 -12.63 -8.38 -9.41
C PHE A 29 -12.74 -8.99 -8.01
N LYS A 30 -11.64 -8.90 -7.26
CA LYS A 30 -11.57 -9.16 -5.83
C LYS A 30 -11.22 -7.84 -5.10
N ALA A 31 -12.02 -7.45 -4.13
CA ALA A 31 -11.78 -6.22 -3.36
C ALA A 31 -10.40 -6.23 -2.70
N GLY A 32 -9.69 -5.12 -2.77
CA GLY A 32 -8.35 -4.96 -2.21
C GLY A 32 -7.23 -5.66 -2.99
N SER A 33 -7.53 -6.36 -4.10
CA SER A 33 -6.51 -7.01 -4.91
C SER A 33 -6.07 -6.15 -6.09
N CYS A 34 -4.84 -6.39 -6.55
CA CYS A 34 -4.30 -5.87 -7.81
C CYS A 34 -4.40 -6.86 -8.96
N GLY A 35 -5.23 -7.90 -8.80
CA GLY A 35 -5.44 -8.96 -9.77
C GLY A 35 -4.37 -10.05 -9.79
N ARG A 36 -4.45 -10.92 -10.78
CA ARG A 36 -3.50 -12.02 -10.93
C ARG A 36 -2.29 -11.60 -11.75
N PHE A 37 -1.10 -12.10 -11.38
CA PHE A 37 0.08 -11.85 -12.18
C PHE A 37 -0.02 -12.50 -13.57
N LEU A 38 0.70 -11.96 -14.54
CA LEU A 38 0.68 -12.37 -15.94
C LEU A 38 1.37 -13.74 -16.13
N LYS A 39 0.66 -14.79 -15.75
CA LYS A 39 1.15 -16.15 -15.78
C LYS A 39 1.57 -16.58 -17.20
N GLY A 40 2.76 -17.15 -17.33
CA GLY A 40 3.33 -17.55 -18.61
C GLY A 40 4.17 -16.48 -19.30
N LEU A 41 4.10 -15.22 -18.84
CA LEU A 41 4.97 -14.13 -19.31
C LEU A 41 6.05 -13.80 -18.28
N LEU A 42 5.72 -13.95 -17.00
CA LEU A 42 6.64 -13.71 -15.90
C LEU A 42 6.41 -14.71 -14.76
N GLU A 43 7.42 -14.85 -13.94
CA GLU A 43 7.38 -15.55 -12.67
C GLU A 43 7.26 -14.52 -11.55
N VAL A 44 6.38 -14.79 -10.57
CA VAL A 44 6.22 -13.95 -9.39
C VAL A 44 6.30 -14.83 -8.15
N ARG A 45 7.07 -14.40 -7.17
CA ARG A 45 7.05 -15.01 -5.84
C ARG A 45 6.97 -13.91 -4.77
N ILE A 46 6.43 -14.26 -3.64
CA ILE A 46 6.47 -13.45 -2.42
C ILE A 46 7.56 -14.01 -1.53
N ASP A 47 8.49 -13.17 -1.11
CA ASP A 47 9.57 -13.57 -0.20
C ASP A 47 9.05 -13.66 1.24
N SER A 48 8.35 -14.77 1.50
CA SER A 48 7.68 -15.05 2.76
C SER A 48 7.57 -16.55 3.00
N GLU A 49 7.61 -16.97 4.25
CA GLU A 49 7.38 -18.37 4.65
C GLU A 49 5.92 -18.81 4.43
N ASP A 50 4.97 -17.89 4.55
CA ASP A 50 3.54 -18.10 4.25
C ASP A 50 3.01 -16.93 3.39
N PRO A 51 3.17 -16.98 2.07
CA PRO A 51 2.76 -15.90 1.17
C PRO A 51 1.28 -15.53 1.21
N GLN A 52 0.43 -16.42 1.73
CA GLN A 52 -1.01 -16.15 1.83
C GLN A 52 -1.37 -15.30 3.05
N ARG A 53 -0.57 -15.37 4.12
CA ARG A 53 -0.89 -14.75 5.41
C ARG A 53 0.12 -13.72 5.86
N VAL A 54 1.39 -13.92 5.50
CA VAL A 54 2.50 -13.06 5.90
C VAL A 54 3.01 -12.34 4.66
N ALA A 55 2.92 -11.01 4.67
CA ALA A 55 3.42 -10.21 3.58
C ALA A 55 4.94 -10.33 3.46
N GLY A 56 5.40 -10.48 2.22
CA GLY A 56 6.80 -10.46 1.85
C GLY A 56 7.02 -9.59 0.63
N GLU A 57 8.28 -9.34 0.28
CA GLU A 57 8.61 -8.59 -0.91
C GLU A 57 8.18 -9.34 -2.17
N ILE A 58 7.61 -8.60 -3.14
CA ILE A 58 7.30 -9.14 -4.46
C ILE A 58 8.60 -9.24 -5.25
N LEU A 59 8.92 -10.44 -5.69
CA LEU A 59 10.03 -10.71 -6.59
C LEU A 59 9.50 -11.13 -7.95
N VAL A 60 10.03 -10.53 -9.01
CA VAL A 60 9.58 -10.74 -10.39
C VAL A 60 10.73 -11.16 -11.28
N ARG A 61 10.53 -12.17 -12.12
CA ARG A 61 11.49 -12.60 -13.12
C ARG A 61 10.78 -12.87 -14.45
N GLY A 62 11.38 -12.48 -15.58
CA GLY A 62 10.84 -12.73 -16.91
C GLY A 62 11.40 -11.79 -17.97
N GLU A 63 10.95 -11.95 -19.20
CA GLU A 63 11.44 -11.18 -20.35
C GLU A 63 11.07 -9.69 -20.30
N HIS A 64 10.08 -9.31 -19.49
CA HIS A 64 9.69 -7.92 -19.30
C HIS A 64 10.58 -7.18 -18.31
N VAL A 65 11.32 -7.89 -17.47
CA VAL A 65 12.20 -7.27 -16.49
C VAL A 65 13.31 -6.53 -17.20
N MET A 66 13.57 -5.31 -16.77
CA MET A 66 14.64 -4.48 -17.32
C MET A 66 16.00 -5.20 -17.29
N LYS A 67 16.89 -4.84 -18.18
CA LYS A 67 18.30 -5.30 -18.15
C LYS A 67 19.14 -4.57 -17.11
N GLY A 68 18.66 -3.43 -16.59
CA GLY A 68 19.32 -2.59 -15.63
C GLY A 68 19.12 -1.10 -15.90
N TYR A 69 19.58 -0.28 -14.99
CA TYR A 69 19.59 1.17 -15.13
C TYR A 69 20.78 1.63 -15.99
N TYR A 70 20.51 2.49 -16.96
CA TYR A 70 21.52 2.95 -17.90
C TYR A 70 22.70 3.61 -17.20
N LYS A 71 23.92 3.07 -17.41
CA LYS A 71 25.18 3.54 -16.79
C LYS A 71 25.13 3.62 -15.26
N ASN A 72 24.34 2.74 -14.61
CA ASN A 72 24.20 2.72 -13.16
C ASN A 72 24.13 1.27 -12.64
N ASP A 73 25.23 0.57 -12.78
CA ASP A 73 25.37 -0.81 -12.34
C ASP A 73 25.16 -0.94 -10.82
N LYS A 74 25.60 0.06 -10.06
CA LYS A 74 25.47 0.09 -8.61
C LYS A 74 24.01 -0.03 -8.15
N ASP A 75 23.10 0.73 -8.76
CA ASP A 75 21.69 0.67 -8.38
C ASP A 75 20.99 -0.51 -9.06
N THR A 76 21.46 -0.95 -10.22
CA THR A 76 20.99 -2.18 -10.87
C THR A 76 21.17 -3.39 -9.94
N HIS A 77 22.39 -3.61 -9.41
CA HIS A 77 22.68 -4.74 -8.53
C HIS A 77 21.97 -4.67 -7.16
N LYS A 78 21.37 -3.54 -6.78
CA LYS A 78 20.54 -3.45 -5.58
C LYS A 78 19.16 -4.03 -5.75
N VAL A 79 18.67 -4.03 -6.98
CA VAL A 79 17.28 -4.41 -7.27
C VAL A 79 17.17 -5.65 -8.17
N LEU A 80 18.23 -6.01 -8.88
CA LEU A 80 18.28 -7.17 -9.76
C LEU A 80 19.37 -8.12 -9.26
N ASP A 81 18.97 -9.30 -8.81
CA ASP A 81 19.90 -10.29 -8.29
C ASP A 81 20.57 -11.13 -9.41
N GLU A 82 21.52 -11.98 -9.01
CA GLU A 82 22.28 -12.82 -9.95
C GLU A 82 21.43 -13.90 -10.62
N GLU A 83 20.27 -14.26 -10.04
CA GLU A 83 19.32 -15.23 -10.59
C GLU A 83 18.30 -14.57 -11.54
N GLY A 84 18.37 -13.24 -11.70
CA GLY A 84 17.49 -12.44 -12.54
C GLY A 84 16.16 -12.07 -11.90
N TRP A 85 16.04 -12.17 -10.57
CA TRP A 85 14.89 -11.66 -9.86
C TRP A 85 15.02 -10.16 -9.60
N LEU A 86 13.97 -9.44 -9.96
CA LEU A 86 13.81 -8.04 -9.62
C LEU A 86 13.14 -7.92 -8.24
N HIS A 87 13.81 -7.27 -7.32
CA HIS A 87 13.29 -6.85 -6.03
C HIS A 87 12.49 -5.57 -6.20
N THR A 88 11.15 -5.67 -6.12
CA THR A 88 10.29 -4.52 -6.41
C THR A 88 10.28 -3.47 -5.30
N GLY A 89 10.63 -3.86 -4.09
CA GLY A 89 10.48 -3.05 -2.88
C GLY A 89 9.03 -2.95 -2.39
N ASP A 90 8.08 -3.62 -3.05
CA ASP A 90 6.67 -3.65 -2.67
C ASP A 90 6.36 -4.92 -1.87
N MET A 91 5.64 -4.76 -0.77
CA MET A 91 5.24 -5.85 0.11
C MET A 91 3.82 -6.31 -0.24
N ALA A 92 3.60 -7.61 -0.33
CA ALA A 92 2.30 -8.18 -0.68
C ALA A 92 2.05 -9.55 -0.05
N THR A 93 0.79 -9.96 -0.05
CA THR A 93 0.37 -11.36 0.07
C THR A 93 -0.14 -11.85 -1.28
N MET A 94 -0.16 -13.17 -1.48
CA MET A 94 -0.60 -13.78 -2.72
C MET A 94 -1.46 -15.02 -2.47
N ASP A 95 -2.65 -15.04 -3.07
CA ASP A 95 -3.51 -16.22 -3.06
C ASP A 95 -2.91 -17.36 -3.90
N PRO A 96 -3.34 -18.63 -3.71
CA PRO A 96 -2.87 -19.77 -4.49
C PRO A 96 -3.15 -19.66 -5.99
N ASP A 97 -4.12 -18.86 -6.40
CA ASP A 97 -4.44 -18.60 -7.81
C ASP A 97 -3.55 -17.51 -8.45
N GLY A 98 -2.65 -16.92 -7.68
CA GLY A 98 -1.75 -15.86 -8.11
C GLY A 98 -2.31 -14.44 -7.99
N THR A 99 -3.41 -14.25 -7.27
CA THR A 99 -3.97 -12.92 -6.98
C THR A 99 -3.10 -12.22 -5.95
N LEU A 100 -2.66 -10.98 -6.26
CA LEU A 100 -1.80 -10.17 -5.42
C LEU A 100 -2.61 -9.15 -4.60
N TYR A 101 -2.18 -8.95 -3.36
CA TYR A 101 -2.71 -7.93 -2.44
C TYR A 101 -1.55 -7.11 -1.91
N ILE A 102 -1.38 -5.90 -2.43
CA ILE A 102 -0.32 -4.98 -2.01
C ILE A 102 -0.62 -4.50 -0.59
N ARG A 103 0.40 -4.45 0.26
CA ARG A 103 0.34 -3.99 1.65
C ARG A 103 0.99 -2.63 1.84
N GLY A 104 2.10 -2.39 1.15
CA GLY A 104 2.87 -1.16 1.23
C GLY A 104 4.27 -1.36 0.68
N ARG A 105 5.20 -0.50 1.07
CA ARG A 105 6.60 -0.58 0.64
C ARG A 105 7.51 -1.05 1.76
N SER A 106 8.54 -1.82 1.40
CA SER A 106 9.53 -2.29 2.37
C SER A 106 10.29 -1.15 3.06
N LYS A 107 10.51 -0.04 2.34
CA LYS A 107 11.24 1.13 2.85
C LYS A 107 10.44 2.02 3.79
N THR A 108 9.11 2.01 3.68
CA THR A 108 8.19 2.81 4.50
C THR A 108 7.62 2.01 5.66
N MET A 109 7.75 0.70 5.60
CA MET A 109 7.29 -0.22 6.64
C MET A 109 7.87 0.15 8.01
N ILE A 110 7.02 0.26 9.00
CA ILE A 110 7.40 0.57 10.39
C ILE A 110 7.35 -0.71 11.22
N LEU A 111 8.39 -0.94 11.99
CA LEU A 111 8.42 -2.05 12.93
C LEU A 111 7.78 -1.62 14.25
N SER A 112 6.69 -2.27 14.64
CA SER A 112 6.04 -2.03 15.93
C SER A 112 6.91 -2.48 17.10
N GLY A 113 6.59 -1.96 18.29
CA GLY A 113 7.34 -2.31 19.51
C GLY A 113 7.31 -3.80 19.89
N ASN A 114 6.40 -4.60 19.33
CA ASN A 114 6.30 -6.05 19.50
C ASN A 114 6.79 -6.85 18.29
N GLY A 115 7.49 -6.20 17.35
CA GLY A 115 8.11 -6.84 16.19
C GLY A 115 7.17 -7.13 15.02
N GLN A 116 5.96 -6.57 15.01
CA GLN A 116 5.04 -6.71 13.89
C GLN A 116 5.23 -5.60 12.87
N ASN A 117 5.06 -5.92 11.59
CA ASN A 117 5.13 -4.97 10.50
C ASN A 117 3.86 -4.12 10.45
N ILE A 118 4.03 -2.81 10.37
CA ILE A 118 2.98 -1.83 10.12
C ILE A 118 3.23 -1.26 8.73
N TYR A 119 2.18 -1.23 7.92
CA TYR A 119 2.21 -0.65 6.58
C TYR A 119 1.48 0.69 6.61
N PRO A 120 2.22 1.83 6.62
CA PRO A 120 1.63 3.16 6.69
C PRO A 120 0.55 3.40 5.64
N GLU A 121 0.78 2.92 4.42
CA GLU A 121 -0.10 3.09 3.28
C GLU A 121 -1.50 2.49 3.52
N GLU A 122 -1.60 1.36 4.23
CA GLU A 122 -2.91 0.75 4.58
C GLU A 122 -3.71 1.61 5.58
N ILE A 123 -3.01 2.30 6.45
CA ILE A 123 -3.61 3.20 7.44
C ILE A 123 -4.00 4.51 6.78
N GLU A 124 -3.12 5.06 5.94
CA GLU A 124 -3.33 6.28 5.15
C GLU A 124 -4.54 6.12 4.22
N ASP A 125 -4.69 4.98 3.54
CA ASP A 125 -5.84 4.69 2.68
C ASP A 125 -7.16 4.78 3.46
N LYS A 126 -7.22 4.22 4.67
CA LYS A 126 -8.39 4.32 5.52
C LYS A 126 -8.64 5.76 5.99
N LEU A 127 -7.58 6.46 6.42
CA LEU A 127 -7.67 7.82 6.94
C LEU A 127 -8.06 8.83 5.84
N ASN A 128 -7.54 8.68 4.62
CA ASN A 128 -7.88 9.51 3.46
C ASN A 128 -9.34 9.33 3.00
N ASN A 129 -10.02 8.28 3.43
CA ASN A 129 -11.45 8.07 3.17
C ASN A 129 -12.36 8.59 4.31
N MET A 130 -11.79 9.24 5.33
CA MET A 130 -12.55 9.80 6.45
C MET A 130 -12.99 11.24 6.19
N TYR A 131 -13.96 11.69 6.97
CA TYR A 131 -14.58 12.99 6.83
C TYR A 131 -13.58 14.14 6.94
N LEU A 132 -13.56 15.03 5.96
CA LEU A 132 -12.69 16.21 5.85
C LEU A 132 -11.18 15.89 5.90
N VAL A 133 -10.77 14.71 5.46
CA VAL A 133 -9.36 14.39 5.23
C VAL A 133 -9.08 14.46 3.74
N LEU A 134 -8.18 15.37 3.34
CA LEU A 134 -7.70 15.49 1.97
C LEU A 134 -6.53 14.53 1.70
N GLU A 135 -5.57 14.52 2.60
CA GLU A 135 -4.35 13.71 2.50
C GLU A 135 -3.80 13.42 3.89
N SER A 136 -3.16 12.28 4.05
CA SER A 136 -2.50 11.92 5.30
C SER A 136 -1.14 11.25 5.07
N LEU A 137 -0.29 11.33 6.08
CA LEU A 137 1.01 10.67 6.15
C LEU A 137 1.18 10.04 7.53
N VAL A 138 1.42 8.72 7.56
CA VAL A 138 1.64 7.97 8.80
C VAL A 138 3.15 7.81 9.04
N LEU A 139 3.59 8.17 10.23
CA LEU A 139 5.01 8.24 10.59
C LEU A 139 5.30 7.46 11.88
N ASP A 140 6.51 6.90 11.93
CA ASP A 140 7.08 6.42 13.19
C ASP A 140 7.35 7.61 14.12
N ALA A 141 6.65 7.62 15.24
CA ALA A 141 6.84 8.62 16.29
C ALA A 141 7.90 8.23 17.34
N GLY A 142 8.56 7.07 17.11
CA GLY A 142 9.51 6.46 18.01
C GLY A 142 8.85 5.64 19.13
N ASN A 143 9.67 4.79 19.77
CA ASN A 143 9.23 3.91 20.86
C ASN A 143 8.05 2.99 20.49
N GLY A 144 7.95 2.56 19.22
CA GLY A 144 6.89 1.68 18.73
C GLY A 144 5.52 2.37 18.62
N LYS A 145 5.49 3.69 18.62
CA LYS A 145 4.27 4.50 18.42
C LYS A 145 4.27 5.09 17.03
N ILE A 146 3.09 5.14 16.43
CA ILE A 146 2.86 5.81 15.15
C ILE A 146 1.95 7.03 15.33
N LYS A 147 2.11 8.02 14.47
CA LYS A 147 1.29 9.23 14.38
C LYS A 147 0.92 9.51 12.94
N ALA A 148 -0.16 10.23 12.72
CA ALA A 148 -0.52 10.75 11.41
C ALA A 148 -0.38 12.27 11.37
N LEU A 149 0.15 12.77 10.24
CA LEU A 149 -0.04 14.15 9.80
C LEU A 149 -1.22 14.16 8.85
N VAL A 150 -2.11 15.11 8.96
CA VAL A 150 -3.31 15.20 8.14
C VAL A 150 -3.45 16.59 7.57
N VAL A 151 -3.68 16.66 6.28
CA VAL A 151 -4.15 17.87 5.61
C VAL A 151 -5.67 17.81 5.53
N PRO A 152 -6.40 18.68 6.24
CA PRO A 152 -7.85 18.74 6.15
C PRO A 152 -8.31 19.19 4.77
N ASP A 153 -9.46 18.70 4.33
CA ASP A 153 -10.14 19.22 3.15
C ASP A 153 -10.84 20.55 3.49
N TYR A 154 -10.08 21.63 3.38
CA TYR A 154 -10.58 22.97 3.65
C TYR A 154 -11.65 23.42 2.66
N GLU A 155 -11.62 22.95 1.41
CA GLU A 155 -12.61 23.32 0.40
C GLU A 155 -13.96 22.69 0.72
N GLN A 156 -13.96 21.40 1.09
CA GLN A 156 -15.17 20.73 1.52
C GLN A 156 -15.69 21.33 2.84
N ALA A 157 -14.82 21.61 3.80
CA ALA A 157 -15.21 22.23 5.07
C ALA A 157 -15.91 23.59 4.87
N GLU A 158 -15.37 24.43 3.99
CA GLU A 158 -15.99 25.73 3.64
C GLU A 158 -17.34 25.53 2.95
N ALA A 159 -17.43 24.62 1.99
CA ALA A 159 -18.67 24.31 1.28
C ALA A 159 -19.79 23.79 2.19
N GLU A 160 -19.43 23.07 3.26
CA GLU A 160 -20.36 22.52 4.26
C GLU A 160 -20.59 23.48 5.45
N GLY A 161 -19.91 24.63 5.48
CA GLY A 161 -20.05 25.62 6.56
C GLY A 161 -19.41 25.21 7.88
N VAL A 162 -18.39 24.35 7.83
CA VAL A 162 -17.62 23.91 9.00
C VAL A 162 -16.56 24.94 9.35
N ASP A 163 -16.55 25.41 10.60
CA ASP A 163 -15.53 26.35 11.08
C ASP A 163 -14.15 25.62 11.18
N LYS A 164 -13.09 26.34 10.83
CA LYS A 164 -11.72 25.83 10.99
C LYS A 164 -11.39 25.49 12.45
N ALA A 165 -12.03 26.15 13.40
CA ALA A 165 -11.88 25.88 14.82
C ALA A 165 -12.41 24.50 15.23
N ASP A 166 -13.34 23.91 14.44
CA ASP A 166 -13.92 22.60 14.73
C ASP A 166 -13.09 21.45 14.16
N LEU A 167 -12.18 21.72 13.19
CA LEU A 167 -11.35 20.68 12.53
C LEU A 167 -10.55 19.81 13.51
N PRO A 168 -9.92 20.35 14.57
CA PRO A 168 -9.22 19.50 15.53
C PRO A 168 -10.12 18.48 16.22
N GLN A 169 -11.36 18.85 16.55
CA GLN A 169 -12.32 17.91 17.15
C GLN A 169 -12.79 16.86 16.15
N ILE A 170 -13.01 17.25 14.90
CA ILE A 170 -13.36 16.32 13.82
C ILE A 170 -12.24 15.30 13.62
N MET A 171 -10.98 15.74 13.57
CA MET A 171 -9.82 14.84 13.44
C MET A 171 -9.66 13.92 14.66
N GLN A 172 -10.02 14.39 15.85
CA GLN A 172 -10.03 13.53 17.04
C GLN A 172 -11.11 12.43 16.94
N ASN A 173 -12.27 12.74 16.36
CA ASN A 173 -13.32 11.74 16.10
C ASN A 173 -12.85 10.74 15.04
N ASN A 174 -12.24 11.21 13.95
CA ASN A 174 -11.65 10.35 12.92
C ASN A 174 -10.60 9.42 13.51
N LEU A 175 -9.74 9.91 14.42
CA LEU A 175 -8.74 9.09 15.10
C LEU A 175 -9.39 7.94 15.91
N GLN A 176 -10.47 8.22 16.61
CA GLN A 176 -11.19 7.21 17.40
C GLN A 176 -11.82 6.14 16.49
N GLU A 177 -12.48 6.59 15.42
CA GLU A 177 -13.11 5.70 14.43
C GLU A 177 -12.07 4.83 13.71
N LEU A 178 -10.97 5.43 13.26
CA LEU A 178 -9.85 4.72 12.64
C LEU A 178 -9.29 3.65 13.57
N ASN A 179 -8.95 4.03 14.81
CA ASN A 179 -8.37 3.12 15.79
C ASN A 179 -9.30 1.97 16.20
N ALA A 180 -10.62 2.12 16.04
CA ALA A 180 -11.58 1.03 16.24
C ALA A 180 -11.51 -0.03 15.12
N GLN A 181 -10.99 0.33 13.94
CA GLN A 181 -10.85 -0.54 12.78
C GLN A 181 -9.46 -1.18 12.67
N LEU A 182 -8.48 -0.67 13.43
CA LEU A 182 -7.07 -1.09 13.36
C LEU A 182 -6.76 -2.15 14.44
N ALA A 183 -5.83 -3.05 14.10
CA ALA A 183 -5.23 -3.93 15.09
C ALA A 183 -4.51 -3.13 16.19
N ALA A 184 -4.37 -3.72 17.37
CA ALA A 184 -3.84 -2.98 18.52
C ALA A 184 -2.44 -2.38 18.29
N TYR A 185 -1.61 -3.05 17.51
CA TYR A 185 -0.24 -2.61 17.19
C TYR A 185 -0.19 -1.55 16.08
N GLU A 186 -1.26 -1.38 15.30
CA GLU A 186 -1.39 -0.39 14.22
C GLU A 186 -2.02 0.92 14.69
N ARG A 187 -2.48 0.99 15.94
CA ARG A 187 -3.21 2.15 16.41
C ARG A 187 -2.35 3.40 16.44
N ILE A 188 -2.90 4.46 15.85
CA ILE A 188 -2.27 5.77 15.82
C ILE A 188 -2.40 6.43 17.21
N SER A 189 -1.31 7.00 17.71
CA SER A 189 -1.27 7.69 19.01
C SER A 189 -1.78 9.12 18.98
N GLY A 190 -1.93 9.71 17.79
CA GLY A 190 -2.44 11.07 17.59
C GLY A 190 -2.39 11.50 16.13
N ILE A 191 -3.20 12.51 15.82
CA ILE A 191 -3.20 13.25 14.55
C ILE A 191 -2.64 14.65 14.80
N ALA A 192 -1.79 15.13 13.91
CA ALA A 192 -1.36 16.52 13.80
C ALA A 192 -1.87 17.11 12.47
N LEU A 193 -2.27 18.39 12.49
CA LEU A 193 -2.72 19.18 11.35
C LEU A 193 -1.61 20.10 10.88
#